data_d91c8ce6934a5b1dcb79528d239cb0e4
#
_entry.id   d91c8ce6934a5b1dcb79528d239cb0e4
#
_cell.length_a   1.000
_cell.length_b   1.000
_cell.length_c   1.000
_cell.angle_alpha   90.00
_cell.angle_beta   90.00
_cell.angle_gamma   90.00
#
_symmetry.space_group_name_H-M   'P 1'
#
loop_
_entity.id
_entity.type
_entity.pdbx_description
1 polymer ?
#
loop_
_entity_poly.entity_id
_entity_poly.type
_entity_poly.pdbx_seq_one_letter_code
_entity_poly.pdbx_strand_id
1 'polypeptide(L)'
;MTDFDPGESASIISVTEKVRSLAIGAPVSGVHFLGESAAFVGAEENIFVVTGEAEPATVSVHGGGILCATSDGARIVTGGDDGKVVSLNAKGEVSAIATDPKRRWIDNVALHPDGAVAWSAGKTAFIRGAKDQEKSLDVPTTVGGLAFAPKGLRLAVAHYNGVTLWFPNMAAKPEFLAWAGSHLAVAFSPDNKFLVTAMHEPALHGWRLADNRHMRMTGYPGRVRSIAWSAGGKALATSGADAVIMWPFASKDGPMGKEPAMLAPLKARVTAVACHPDQAILAAGYEDGTVLMVRTADGAEILVHRNGGAAIAALAWNAKGTLLAFAAEDGEAGLLEL
;
A
#
# COMPACT_ATOMS: atom_id res chain seq x y z
N MET A 1 52.35 6.54 10.51
CA MET A 1 51.11 7.28 10.87
C MET A 1 50.62 7.91 9.59
N THR A 2 49.73 7.22 8.90
CA THR A 2 49.09 7.71 7.70
C THR A 2 47.71 8.17 8.14
N ASP A 3 47.50 9.48 8.04
CA ASP A 3 46.22 10.15 8.27
C ASP A 3 45.17 9.51 7.36
N PHE A 4 44.17 8.89 7.99
CA PHE A 4 42.96 8.44 7.32
C PHE A 4 42.09 9.70 7.13
N ASP A 5 42.08 10.23 5.94
CA ASP A 5 41.15 11.27 5.51
C ASP A 5 39.74 10.61 5.47
N PRO A 6 38.76 11.07 6.26
CA PRO A 6 37.38 10.55 6.15
C PRO A 6 36.82 11.08 4.83
N GLY A 7 36.86 10.23 3.80
CA GLY A 7 36.47 10.50 2.44
C GLY A 7 35.13 11.26 2.34
N GLU A 8 35.11 12.15 1.34
CA GLU A 8 33.96 12.89 0.86
C GLU A 8 32.70 12.06 0.94
N SER A 9 31.78 12.48 1.77
CA SER A 9 30.40 11.97 1.69
C SER A 9 29.90 12.34 0.30
N ALA A 10 29.74 11.35 -0.57
CA ALA A 10 29.13 11.56 -1.87
C ALA A 10 27.85 12.37 -1.65
N SER A 11 27.79 13.59 -2.16
CA SER A 11 26.63 14.45 -2.01
C SER A 11 25.45 13.75 -2.69
N ILE A 12 24.42 13.40 -1.91
CA ILE A 12 23.18 12.81 -2.45
C ILE A 12 22.64 13.79 -3.48
N ILE A 13 22.38 13.31 -4.69
CA ILE A 13 21.76 14.12 -5.74
C ILE A 13 20.37 14.56 -5.21
N SER A 14 20.07 15.85 -5.33
CA SER A 14 18.80 16.41 -4.87
C SER A 14 17.94 16.89 -6.05
N VAL A 15 16.64 16.60 -5.97
CA VAL A 15 15.62 17.12 -6.87
C VAL A 15 14.53 17.89 -6.09
N THR A 16 14.83 18.29 -4.86
CA THR A 16 13.87 19.00 -4.00
C THR A 16 13.30 20.27 -4.63
N GLU A 17 14.08 20.98 -5.44
CA GLU A 17 13.65 22.18 -6.16
C GLU A 17 12.62 21.89 -7.27
N LYS A 18 12.50 20.63 -7.72
CA LYS A 18 11.54 20.19 -8.74
C LYS A 18 10.24 19.72 -8.13
N VAL A 19 10.19 19.55 -6.81
CA VAL A 19 8.99 19.12 -6.11
C VAL A 19 8.04 20.29 -5.98
N ARG A 20 6.84 20.13 -6.50
CA ARG A 20 5.73 21.02 -6.21
C ARG A 20 5.20 20.71 -4.83
N SER A 21 5.42 21.62 -3.89
CA SER A 21 4.90 21.52 -2.53
C SER A 21 3.41 21.86 -2.52
N LEU A 22 2.64 21.11 -1.72
CA LEU A 22 1.19 21.25 -1.55
C LEU A 22 0.87 21.27 -0.06
N ALA A 23 -0.05 22.12 0.34
CA ALA A 23 -0.65 22.11 1.68
C ALA A 23 -2.08 21.57 1.55
N ILE A 24 -2.30 20.34 2.01
CA ILE A 24 -3.65 19.73 1.96
C ILE A 24 -4.56 20.36 3.02
N GLY A 25 -3.99 20.86 4.12
CA GLY A 25 -4.72 21.52 5.18
C GLY A 25 -5.51 20.59 6.11
N ALA A 26 -5.31 19.27 5.96
CA ALA A 26 -5.91 18.24 6.80
C ALA A 26 -4.97 17.02 6.90
N PRO A 27 -5.00 16.23 7.98
CA PRO A 27 -4.24 15.00 8.09
C PRO A 27 -4.52 14.05 6.92
N VAL A 28 -3.45 13.49 6.33
CA VAL A 28 -3.52 12.57 5.19
C VAL A 28 -3.18 11.14 5.65
N SER A 29 -3.99 10.17 5.23
CA SER A 29 -3.83 8.74 5.52
C SER A 29 -3.43 7.90 4.31
N GLY A 30 -3.59 8.41 3.09
CA GLY A 30 -3.29 7.68 1.86
C GLY A 30 -3.06 8.59 0.66
N VAL A 31 -2.32 8.08 -0.32
CA VAL A 31 -2.05 8.75 -1.60
C VAL A 31 -2.36 7.78 -2.73
N HIS A 32 -3.13 8.21 -3.70
CA HIS A 32 -3.54 7.45 -4.87
C HIS A 32 -3.50 8.31 -6.14
N PHE A 33 -3.72 7.68 -7.28
CA PHE A 33 -3.93 8.38 -8.55
C PHE A 33 -5.29 8.05 -9.17
N LEU A 34 -5.88 9.06 -9.82
CA LEU A 34 -7.02 8.97 -10.72
C LEU A 34 -6.54 9.43 -12.10
N GLY A 35 -6.11 8.50 -12.96
CA GLY A 35 -5.36 8.83 -14.16
C GLY A 35 -4.06 9.57 -13.81
N GLU A 36 -3.95 10.81 -14.28
CA GLU A 36 -2.80 11.69 -14.01
C GLU A 36 -3.03 12.60 -12.79
N SER A 37 -4.21 12.59 -12.18
CA SER A 37 -4.50 13.42 -11.00
C SER A 37 -4.09 12.70 -9.73
N ALA A 38 -3.31 13.37 -8.88
CA ALA A 38 -2.99 12.86 -7.55
C ALA A 38 -4.19 13.05 -6.61
N ALA A 39 -4.44 12.07 -5.76
CA ALA A 39 -5.53 12.09 -4.80
C ALA A 39 -5.01 11.76 -3.40
N PHE A 40 -5.18 12.70 -2.49
CA PHE A 40 -4.77 12.59 -1.11
C PHE A 40 -6.00 12.28 -0.25
N VAL A 41 -5.98 11.14 0.39
CA VAL A 41 -7.08 10.67 1.24
C VAL A 41 -6.91 11.29 2.62
N GLY A 42 -7.84 12.15 3.00
CA GLY A 42 -7.88 12.72 4.35
C GLY A 42 -8.23 11.66 5.40
N ALA A 43 -7.89 11.92 6.63
CA ALA A 43 -8.31 11.09 7.77
C ALA A 43 -9.79 11.29 8.15
N GLU A 44 -10.37 12.41 7.69
CA GLU A 44 -11.79 12.76 7.86
C GLU A 44 -12.57 12.39 6.58
N GLU A 45 -13.66 13.07 6.28
CA GLU A 45 -14.62 12.74 5.21
C GLU A 45 -14.17 13.04 3.77
N ASN A 46 -13.00 13.69 3.57
CA ASN A 46 -12.64 14.29 2.29
C ASN A 46 -11.47 13.56 1.58
N ILE A 47 -11.53 13.59 0.24
CA ILE A 47 -10.39 13.33 -0.65
C ILE A 47 -10.03 14.66 -1.33
N PHE A 48 -8.75 14.96 -1.41
CA PHE A 48 -8.21 16.15 -2.05
C PHE A 48 -7.57 15.75 -3.38
N VAL A 49 -8.11 16.25 -4.50
CA VAL A 49 -7.67 15.87 -5.84
C VAL A 49 -6.90 17.02 -6.48
N VAL A 50 -5.70 16.73 -6.98
CA VAL A 50 -4.82 17.68 -7.65
C VAL A 50 -4.62 17.26 -9.10
N THR A 51 -5.01 18.13 -10.03
CA THR A 51 -4.92 17.89 -11.47
C THR A 51 -4.00 18.95 -12.10
N GLY A 52 -2.91 18.51 -12.75
CA GLY A 52 -1.90 19.42 -13.31
C GLY A 52 -1.43 20.44 -12.27
N GLU A 53 -1.41 21.71 -12.62
CA GLU A 53 -0.97 22.81 -11.73
C GLU A 53 -2.07 23.39 -10.82
N ALA A 54 -3.30 22.81 -10.86
CA ALA A 54 -4.41 23.33 -10.07
C ALA A 54 -4.22 23.11 -8.56
N GLU A 55 -4.84 23.99 -7.77
CA GLU A 55 -4.92 23.80 -6.32
C GLU A 55 -5.75 22.55 -5.96
N PRO A 56 -5.52 21.95 -4.77
CA PRO A 56 -6.28 20.78 -4.32
C PRO A 56 -7.79 21.03 -4.31
N ALA A 57 -8.55 20.27 -5.09
CA ALA A 57 -10.00 20.27 -5.06
C ALA A 57 -10.51 19.31 -3.98
N THR A 58 -11.34 19.78 -3.06
CA THR A 58 -11.92 18.96 -2.00
C THR A 58 -13.17 18.23 -2.49
N VAL A 59 -13.22 16.92 -2.27
CA VAL A 59 -14.35 16.05 -2.58
C VAL A 59 -14.78 15.31 -1.31
N SER A 60 -15.99 15.61 -0.81
CA SER A 60 -16.55 14.91 0.34
C SER A 60 -17.11 13.55 -0.10
N VAL A 61 -16.63 12.46 0.49
CA VAL A 61 -17.00 11.08 0.12
C VAL A 61 -17.72 10.34 1.24
N HIS A 62 -17.52 10.71 2.51
CA HIS A 62 -18.17 10.12 3.68
C HIS A 62 -18.83 11.17 4.56
N GLY A 63 -19.62 10.75 5.53
CA GLY A 63 -20.15 11.60 6.60
C GLY A 63 -19.39 11.43 7.92
N GLY A 64 -18.20 10.86 7.86
CA GLY A 64 -17.29 10.58 8.97
C GLY A 64 -15.91 10.23 8.45
N GLY A 65 -15.07 9.58 9.28
CA GLY A 65 -13.69 9.28 8.93
C GLY A 65 -13.54 8.21 7.84
N ILE A 66 -12.60 8.44 6.91
CA ILE A 66 -12.19 7.44 5.92
C ILE A 66 -11.21 6.47 6.61
N LEU A 67 -11.57 5.21 6.67
CA LEU A 67 -10.77 4.18 7.35
C LEU A 67 -9.83 3.43 6.40
N CYS A 68 -10.19 3.33 5.13
CA CYS A 68 -9.40 2.65 4.11
C CYS A 68 -9.71 3.19 2.71
N ALA A 69 -8.73 3.07 1.81
CA ALA A 69 -8.85 3.45 0.42
C ALA A 69 -8.02 2.55 -0.50
N THR A 70 -8.44 2.41 -1.74
CA THR A 70 -7.69 1.75 -2.81
C THR A 70 -8.06 2.34 -4.16
N SER A 71 -7.16 2.27 -5.15
CA SER A 71 -7.39 2.79 -6.50
C SER A 71 -7.02 1.75 -7.56
N ASP A 72 -7.75 1.75 -8.67
CA ASP A 72 -7.40 1.05 -9.92
C ASP A 72 -6.91 2.01 -11.02
N GLY A 73 -6.69 3.28 -10.65
CA GLY A 73 -6.33 4.36 -11.58
C GLY A 73 -7.52 5.02 -12.27
N ALA A 74 -8.66 4.33 -12.40
CA ALA A 74 -9.89 4.89 -12.97
C ALA A 74 -10.83 5.44 -11.89
N ARG A 75 -10.76 4.86 -10.69
CA ARG A 75 -11.55 5.26 -9.51
C ARG A 75 -10.80 4.97 -8.22
N ILE A 76 -11.17 5.67 -7.17
CA ILE A 76 -10.81 5.37 -5.79
C ILE A 76 -12.04 4.79 -5.10
N VAL A 77 -11.87 3.69 -4.38
CA VAL A 77 -12.90 3.13 -3.51
C VAL A 77 -12.45 3.30 -2.06
N THR A 78 -13.35 3.82 -1.24
CA THR A 78 -13.11 4.09 0.18
C THR A 78 -14.10 3.33 1.06
N GLY A 79 -13.68 3.02 2.27
CA GLY A 79 -14.55 2.57 3.35
C GLY A 79 -14.47 3.55 4.53
N GLY A 80 -15.61 3.82 5.15
CA GLY A 80 -15.72 4.80 6.24
C GLY A 80 -16.29 4.23 7.53
N ASP A 81 -16.17 5.01 8.60
CA ASP A 81 -16.77 4.73 9.89
C ASP A 81 -18.30 4.95 9.90
N ASP A 82 -18.82 5.58 8.83
CA ASP A 82 -20.26 5.73 8.57
C ASP A 82 -20.91 4.45 8.02
N GLY A 83 -20.13 3.38 7.83
CA GLY A 83 -20.57 2.07 7.33
C GLY A 83 -20.80 2.04 5.82
N LYS A 84 -20.24 2.97 5.07
CA LYS A 84 -20.39 3.01 3.62
C LYS A 84 -19.13 2.58 2.89
N VAL A 85 -19.34 2.03 1.70
CA VAL A 85 -18.33 1.84 0.65
C VAL A 85 -18.67 2.81 -0.47
N VAL A 86 -17.74 3.70 -0.79
CA VAL A 86 -17.96 4.80 -1.74
C VAL A 86 -16.93 4.75 -2.85
N SER A 87 -17.31 5.10 -4.06
CA SER A 87 -16.44 5.24 -5.23
C SER A 87 -16.39 6.70 -5.66
N LEU A 88 -15.18 7.20 -5.91
CA LEU A 88 -14.88 8.48 -6.55
C LEU A 88 -14.21 8.20 -7.89
N ASN A 89 -14.76 8.70 -8.99
CA ASN A 89 -14.17 8.56 -10.32
C ASN A 89 -13.35 9.79 -10.73
N ALA A 90 -12.65 9.70 -11.87
CA ALA A 90 -11.80 10.78 -12.39
C ALA A 90 -12.57 12.06 -12.78
N LYS A 91 -13.92 12.01 -12.88
CA LYS A 91 -14.76 13.20 -13.13
C LYS A 91 -15.18 13.91 -11.83
N GLY A 92 -14.77 13.39 -10.66
CA GLY A 92 -15.22 13.91 -9.37
C GLY A 92 -16.60 13.40 -8.94
N GLU A 93 -17.17 12.42 -9.64
CA GLU A 93 -18.48 11.86 -9.30
C GLU A 93 -18.34 10.84 -8.17
N VAL A 94 -19.12 11.05 -7.11
CA VAL A 94 -19.17 10.22 -5.92
C VAL A 94 -20.40 9.31 -6.00
N SER A 95 -20.22 8.01 -5.80
CA SER A 95 -21.31 7.04 -5.78
C SER A 95 -21.16 6.03 -4.67
N ALA A 96 -22.25 5.71 -3.96
CA ALA A 96 -22.26 4.66 -2.96
C ALA A 96 -22.28 3.28 -3.64
N ILE A 97 -21.33 2.42 -3.28
CA ILE A 97 -21.28 1.02 -3.69
C ILE A 97 -22.13 0.18 -2.75
N ALA A 98 -21.93 0.33 -1.43
CA ALA A 98 -22.64 -0.42 -0.40
C ALA A 98 -22.85 0.43 0.85
N THR A 99 -23.84 0.04 1.66
CA THR A 99 -24.04 0.56 3.01
C THR A 99 -24.29 -0.61 3.94
N ASP A 100 -23.51 -0.74 4.98
CA ASP A 100 -23.75 -1.76 6.01
C ASP A 100 -25.03 -1.42 6.78
N PRO A 101 -26.03 -2.34 6.82
CA PRO A 101 -27.30 -2.06 7.47
C PRO A 101 -27.20 -1.86 8.99
N LYS A 102 -26.10 -2.31 9.59
CA LYS A 102 -25.80 -2.14 11.02
C LYS A 102 -24.83 -0.98 11.26
N ARG A 103 -24.46 -0.23 10.23
CA ARG A 103 -23.47 0.85 10.29
C ARG A 103 -22.15 0.45 10.95
N ARG A 104 -21.70 -0.78 10.70
CA ARG A 104 -20.36 -1.20 11.13
C ARG A 104 -19.33 -0.51 10.28
N TRP A 105 -18.19 -0.22 10.86
CA TRP A 105 -17.03 0.34 10.17
C TRP A 105 -16.60 -0.55 9.00
N ILE A 106 -16.23 0.10 7.91
CA ILE A 106 -15.65 -0.57 6.74
C ILE A 106 -14.14 -0.36 6.80
N ASP A 107 -13.44 -1.36 7.36
CA ASP A 107 -12.01 -1.26 7.70
C ASP A 107 -11.10 -1.64 6.54
N ASN A 108 -11.60 -2.36 5.54
CA ASN A 108 -10.82 -2.80 4.40
C ASN A 108 -11.63 -2.74 3.11
N VAL A 109 -10.97 -2.32 2.02
CA VAL A 109 -11.48 -2.37 0.66
C VAL A 109 -10.43 -2.94 -0.28
N ALA A 110 -10.86 -3.63 -1.33
CA ALA A 110 -9.99 -4.12 -2.40
C ALA A 110 -10.70 -4.03 -3.76
N LEU A 111 -9.92 -3.80 -4.81
CA LEU A 111 -10.39 -3.74 -6.19
C LEU A 111 -9.80 -4.89 -7.01
N HIS A 112 -10.66 -5.51 -7.83
CA HIS A 112 -10.25 -6.51 -8.81
C HIS A 112 -10.13 -5.85 -10.20
N PRO A 113 -9.18 -6.24 -11.05
CA PRO A 113 -9.04 -5.68 -12.42
C PRO A 113 -10.32 -5.75 -13.26
N ASP A 114 -11.20 -6.75 -13.04
CA ASP A 114 -12.48 -6.88 -13.73
C ASP A 114 -13.58 -5.98 -13.15
N GLY A 115 -13.24 -5.08 -12.21
CA GLY A 115 -14.15 -4.11 -11.61
C GLY A 115 -14.92 -4.60 -10.39
N ALA A 116 -14.71 -5.84 -9.91
CA ALA A 116 -15.30 -6.28 -8.65
C ALA A 116 -14.69 -5.52 -7.46
N VAL A 117 -15.52 -5.25 -6.46
CA VAL A 117 -15.14 -4.58 -5.20
C VAL A 117 -15.34 -5.53 -4.05
N ALA A 118 -14.35 -5.64 -3.17
CA ALA A 118 -14.49 -6.32 -1.88
C ALA A 118 -14.32 -5.33 -0.74
N TRP A 119 -15.02 -5.58 0.37
CA TRP A 119 -14.91 -4.81 1.61
C TRP A 119 -15.13 -5.70 2.82
N SER A 120 -14.81 -5.20 3.99
CA SER A 120 -15.06 -5.91 5.24
C SER A 120 -15.80 -5.05 6.26
N ALA A 121 -16.63 -5.70 7.07
CA ALA A 121 -17.26 -5.13 8.26
C ALA A 121 -17.14 -6.14 9.42
N GLY A 122 -16.24 -5.86 10.36
CA GLY A 122 -15.90 -6.79 11.44
C GLY A 122 -15.31 -8.09 10.90
N LYS A 123 -15.97 -9.24 11.15
CA LYS A 123 -15.51 -10.56 10.68
C LYS A 123 -16.10 -11.01 9.35
N THR A 124 -16.87 -10.16 8.68
CA THR A 124 -17.53 -10.50 7.42
C THR A 124 -16.80 -9.81 6.26
N ALA A 125 -16.32 -10.58 5.29
CA ALA A 125 -15.88 -10.08 4.01
C ALA A 125 -17.02 -10.14 3.00
N PHE A 126 -17.19 -9.09 2.23
CA PHE A 126 -18.18 -8.96 1.17
C PHE A 126 -17.50 -8.79 -0.17
N ILE A 127 -18.17 -9.20 -1.23
CA ILE A 127 -17.75 -8.93 -2.61
C ILE A 127 -18.98 -8.58 -3.45
N ARG A 128 -18.84 -7.55 -4.28
CA ARG A 128 -19.78 -7.21 -5.33
C ARG A 128 -19.09 -7.33 -6.67
N GLY A 129 -19.56 -8.25 -7.50
CA GLY A 129 -19.05 -8.47 -8.84
C GLY A 129 -19.65 -7.48 -9.86
N ALA A 130 -19.14 -7.53 -11.10
CA ALA A 130 -19.61 -6.66 -12.20
C ALA A 130 -21.11 -6.82 -12.54
N LYS A 131 -21.76 -7.90 -12.13
CA LYS A 131 -23.21 -8.13 -12.30
C LYS A 131 -24.04 -7.73 -11.07
N ASP A 132 -23.50 -6.92 -10.20
CA ASP A 132 -24.14 -6.38 -8.98
C ASP A 132 -24.60 -7.43 -7.97
N GLN A 133 -24.17 -8.69 -8.11
CA GLN A 133 -24.45 -9.74 -7.12
C GLN A 133 -23.47 -9.60 -5.95
N GLU A 134 -24.04 -9.36 -4.78
CA GLU A 134 -23.31 -9.34 -3.52
C GLU A 134 -23.23 -10.75 -2.93
N LYS A 135 -22.03 -11.11 -2.47
CA LYS A 135 -21.75 -12.34 -1.73
C LYS A 135 -20.98 -12.00 -0.48
N SER A 136 -21.10 -12.82 0.55
CA SER A 136 -20.38 -12.63 1.80
C SER A 136 -19.77 -13.92 2.32
N LEU A 137 -18.72 -13.77 3.13
CA LEU A 137 -18.04 -14.84 3.84
C LEU A 137 -17.71 -14.38 5.26
N ASP A 138 -18.16 -15.14 6.26
CA ASP A 138 -17.70 -14.95 7.63
C ASP A 138 -16.40 -15.70 7.86
N VAL A 139 -15.41 -15.01 8.42
CA VAL A 139 -14.15 -15.60 8.89
C VAL A 139 -14.15 -15.67 10.44
N PRO A 140 -13.24 -16.44 11.05
CA PRO A 140 -13.29 -16.69 12.50
C PRO A 140 -13.18 -15.44 13.37
N THR A 141 -12.40 -14.43 12.93
CA THR A 141 -12.16 -13.18 13.68
C THR A 141 -12.26 -11.97 12.76
N THR A 142 -12.07 -10.77 13.29
CA THR A 142 -12.07 -9.51 12.52
C THR A 142 -11.12 -9.61 11.33
N VAL A 143 -11.58 -9.14 10.17
CA VAL A 143 -10.77 -9.04 8.95
C VAL A 143 -9.72 -7.96 9.15
N GLY A 144 -8.45 -8.33 8.96
CA GLY A 144 -7.31 -7.40 9.06
C GLY A 144 -6.84 -6.86 7.72
N GLY A 145 -7.20 -7.53 6.60
CA GLY A 145 -6.81 -7.11 5.27
C GLY A 145 -7.49 -7.91 4.18
N LEU A 146 -7.64 -7.30 3.01
CA LEU A 146 -8.22 -7.89 1.81
C LEU A 146 -7.32 -7.69 0.60
N ALA A 147 -7.18 -8.71 -0.23
CA ALA A 147 -6.52 -8.58 -1.54
C ALA A 147 -7.14 -9.54 -2.55
N PHE A 148 -7.37 -9.06 -3.76
CA PHE A 148 -7.69 -9.94 -4.88
C PHE A 148 -6.42 -10.54 -5.48
N ALA A 149 -6.53 -11.78 -5.93
CA ALA A 149 -5.51 -12.38 -6.77
C ALA A 149 -5.41 -11.63 -8.12
N PRO A 150 -4.21 -11.50 -8.72
CA PRO A 150 -4.05 -10.81 -9.99
C PRO A 150 -4.70 -11.57 -11.17
N LYS A 151 -5.07 -12.82 -10.98
CA LYS A 151 -5.74 -13.67 -11.99
C LYS A 151 -6.86 -14.47 -11.36
N GLY A 152 -8.03 -14.42 -11.98
CA GLY A 152 -9.23 -15.09 -11.51
C GLY A 152 -9.82 -14.45 -10.26
N LEU A 153 -11.14 -14.61 -10.07
CA LEU A 153 -11.82 -14.04 -8.92
C LEU A 153 -11.56 -14.86 -7.66
N ARG A 154 -10.47 -14.57 -6.98
CA ARG A 154 -10.07 -15.15 -5.70
C ARG A 154 -9.71 -14.01 -4.74
N LEU A 155 -10.32 -14.02 -3.56
CA LEU A 155 -10.08 -13.04 -2.51
C LEU A 155 -9.30 -13.68 -1.36
N ALA A 156 -8.19 -13.06 -0.96
CA ALA A 156 -7.51 -13.37 0.29
C ALA A 156 -8.09 -12.49 1.39
N VAL A 157 -8.52 -13.11 2.49
CA VAL A 157 -9.08 -12.47 3.66
C VAL A 157 -8.15 -12.77 4.83
N ALA A 158 -7.33 -11.79 5.21
CA ALA A 158 -6.42 -11.90 6.35
C ALA A 158 -7.19 -11.68 7.66
N HIS A 159 -6.87 -12.47 8.68
CA HIS A 159 -7.48 -12.37 10.00
C HIS A 159 -6.53 -12.94 11.05
N TYR A 160 -6.97 -13.06 12.31
CA TYR A 160 -6.13 -13.68 13.34
C TYR A 160 -5.92 -15.17 13.04
N ASN A 161 -4.66 -15.62 13.15
CA ASN A 161 -4.16 -16.97 12.89
C ASN A 161 -4.11 -17.39 11.41
N GLY A 162 -4.22 -16.48 10.45
CA GLY A 162 -3.99 -16.85 9.05
C GLY A 162 -4.76 -16.05 8.01
N VAL A 163 -4.88 -16.66 6.84
CA VAL A 163 -5.59 -16.10 5.68
C VAL A 163 -6.56 -17.13 5.13
N THR A 164 -7.79 -16.70 4.89
CA THR A 164 -8.79 -17.49 4.17
C THR A 164 -8.79 -17.10 2.69
N LEU A 165 -8.53 -18.04 1.80
CA LEU A 165 -8.67 -17.87 0.35
C LEU A 165 -10.09 -18.23 -0.06
N TRP A 166 -10.82 -17.23 -0.56
CA TRP A 166 -12.22 -17.40 -0.97
C TRP A 166 -12.36 -17.29 -2.48
N PHE A 167 -13.13 -18.22 -3.04
CA PHE A 167 -13.47 -18.31 -4.46
C PHE A 167 -14.96 -18.04 -4.67
N PRO A 168 -15.40 -16.78 -4.76
CA PRO A 168 -16.83 -16.43 -4.67
C PRO A 168 -17.72 -17.06 -5.74
N ASN A 169 -17.15 -17.40 -6.89
CA ASN A 169 -17.89 -18.00 -8.03
C ASN A 169 -17.80 -19.53 -8.09
N MET A 170 -17.15 -20.15 -7.12
CA MET A 170 -17.00 -21.61 -7.05
C MET A 170 -17.79 -22.16 -5.88
N ALA A 171 -18.34 -23.38 -6.03
CA ALA A 171 -18.94 -24.12 -4.92
C ALA A 171 -17.92 -24.72 -3.94
N ALA A 172 -16.63 -24.59 -4.24
CA ALA A 172 -15.53 -25.05 -3.38
C ALA A 172 -15.53 -24.30 -2.03
N LYS A 173 -15.23 -25.04 -0.97
CA LYS A 173 -15.00 -24.43 0.34
C LYS A 173 -13.79 -23.51 0.30
N PRO A 174 -13.81 -22.40 1.05
CA PRO A 174 -12.63 -21.56 1.23
C PRO A 174 -11.44 -22.38 1.76
N GLU A 175 -10.25 -22.04 1.29
CA GLU A 175 -8.99 -22.65 1.74
C GLU A 175 -8.42 -21.83 2.88
N PHE A 176 -7.90 -22.45 3.93
CA PHE A 176 -7.30 -21.78 5.07
C PHE A 176 -5.79 -21.97 5.11
N LEU A 177 -5.05 -20.87 5.01
CA LEU A 177 -3.61 -20.80 5.17
C LEU A 177 -3.28 -20.42 6.61
N ALA A 178 -2.95 -21.41 7.44
CA ALA A 178 -2.76 -21.22 8.88
C ALA A 178 -1.37 -20.66 9.22
N TRP A 179 -1.35 -19.64 10.05
CA TRP A 179 -0.17 -19.15 10.74
C TRP A 179 -0.59 -18.30 11.94
N ALA A 180 -0.01 -18.60 13.13
CA ALA A 180 -0.35 -17.90 14.37
C ALA A 180 0.05 -16.42 14.33
N GLY A 181 -0.82 -15.55 14.85
CA GLY A 181 -0.62 -14.11 14.96
C GLY A 181 -1.68 -13.29 14.23
N SER A 182 -1.57 -11.98 14.33
CA SER A 182 -2.53 -11.05 13.73
C SER A 182 -2.04 -10.58 12.36
N HIS A 183 -2.73 -10.98 11.30
CA HIS A 183 -2.44 -10.59 9.92
C HIS A 183 -3.24 -9.33 9.57
N LEU A 184 -2.55 -8.19 9.35
CA LEU A 184 -3.15 -6.87 9.20
C LEU A 184 -3.21 -6.36 7.75
N ALA A 185 -2.33 -6.86 6.90
CA ALA A 185 -2.34 -6.57 5.48
C ALA A 185 -2.00 -7.82 4.71
N VAL A 186 -2.47 -7.90 3.48
CA VAL A 186 -2.23 -9.07 2.62
C VAL A 186 -2.02 -8.62 1.17
N ALA A 187 -1.08 -9.26 0.47
CA ALA A 187 -0.82 -9.00 -0.94
C ALA A 187 -0.42 -10.28 -1.68
N PHE A 188 -0.97 -10.47 -2.86
CA PHE A 188 -0.48 -11.48 -3.80
C PHE A 188 0.74 -10.96 -4.54
N SER A 189 1.68 -11.85 -4.87
CA SER A 189 2.71 -11.51 -5.85
C SER A 189 2.08 -11.29 -7.24
N PRO A 190 2.63 -10.38 -8.09
CA PRO A 190 2.08 -10.12 -9.41
C PRO A 190 2.00 -11.35 -10.32
N ASP A 191 2.87 -12.33 -10.13
CA ASP A 191 2.85 -13.61 -10.85
C ASP A 191 1.90 -14.67 -10.25
N ASN A 192 1.19 -14.30 -9.15
CA ASN A 192 0.24 -15.16 -8.44
C ASN A 192 0.84 -16.43 -7.81
N LYS A 193 2.14 -16.46 -7.54
CA LYS A 193 2.81 -17.63 -6.92
C LYS A 193 2.87 -17.55 -5.40
N PHE A 194 2.88 -16.33 -4.86
CA PHE A 194 3.04 -16.09 -3.44
C PHE A 194 1.92 -15.21 -2.89
N LEU A 195 1.61 -15.43 -1.63
CA LEU A 195 0.81 -14.55 -0.81
C LEU A 195 1.66 -14.11 0.38
N VAL A 196 1.67 -12.82 0.69
CA VAL A 196 2.43 -12.26 1.81
C VAL A 196 1.50 -11.43 2.69
N THR A 197 1.70 -11.51 4.00
CA THR A 197 0.99 -10.69 4.98
C THR A 197 1.98 -9.89 5.83
N ALA A 198 1.64 -8.64 6.13
CA ALA A 198 2.23 -7.89 7.22
C ALA A 198 1.47 -8.21 8.50
N MET A 199 2.21 -8.45 9.58
CA MET A 199 1.65 -8.87 10.86
C MET A 199 1.65 -7.71 11.87
N HIS A 200 0.90 -7.87 12.94
CA HIS A 200 0.99 -6.96 14.09
C HIS A 200 2.39 -7.04 14.74
N GLU A 201 2.92 -8.24 14.81
CA GLU A 201 4.31 -8.49 15.20
C GLU A 201 5.26 -7.90 14.14
N PRO A 202 6.51 -7.51 14.50
CA PRO A 202 7.48 -6.94 13.56
C PRO A 202 8.04 -8.03 12.62
N ALA A 203 7.17 -8.57 11.78
CA ALA A 203 7.47 -9.63 10.82
C ALA A 203 6.49 -9.61 9.65
N LEU A 204 6.89 -10.23 8.53
CA LEU A 204 5.97 -10.68 7.50
C LEU A 204 5.90 -12.20 7.51
N HIS A 205 4.76 -12.70 7.08
CA HIS A 205 4.57 -14.12 6.81
C HIS A 205 4.05 -14.30 5.38
N GLY A 206 4.40 -15.39 4.74
CA GLY A 206 3.93 -15.66 3.39
C GLY A 206 3.78 -17.15 3.10
N TRP A 207 3.12 -17.44 1.99
CA TRP A 207 2.90 -18.80 1.49
C TRP A 207 3.20 -18.86 0.00
N ARG A 208 3.84 -19.94 -0.41
CA ARG A 208 3.88 -20.35 -1.80
C ARG A 208 2.57 -21.06 -2.14
N LEU A 209 1.78 -20.49 -3.06
CA LEU A 209 0.41 -20.93 -3.30
C LEU A 209 0.28 -22.29 -4.01
N ALA A 210 1.39 -22.81 -4.56
CA ALA A 210 1.38 -24.12 -5.25
C ALA A 210 1.29 -25.33 -4.30
N ASP A 211 1.81 -25.18 -3.08
CA ASP A 211 1.92 -26.27 -2.09
C ASP A 211 1.75 -25.78 -0.64
N ASN A 212 1.31 -24.56 -0.46
CA ASN A 212 1.08 -23.88 0.83
C ASN A 212 2.32 -23.84 1.74
N ARG A 213 3.52 -24.03 1.16
CA ARG A 213 4.75 -23.90 1.92
C ARG A 213 4.92 -22.48 2.42
N HIS A 214 4.96 -22.32 3.73
CA HIS A 214 5.06 -21.03 4.38
C HIS A 214 6.51 -20.52 4.46
N MET A 215 6.66 -19.21 4.59
CA MET A 215 7.91 -18.51 4.77
C MET A 215 7.75 -17.38 5.79
N ARG A 216 8.78 -17.13 6.58
CA ARG A 216 8.79 -16.06 7.58
C ARG A 216 9.94 -15.10 7.29
N MET A 217 9.62 -13.82 7.27
CA MET A 217 10.56 -12.72 7.05
C MET A 217 10.60 -11.88 8.33
N THR A 218 11.74 -11.90 9.05
CA THR A 218 11.91 -11.31 10.39
C THR A 218 13.15 -10.43 10.44
N GLY A 219 13.40 -9.81 11.59
CA GLY A 219 14.54 -8.93 11.81
C GLY A 219 14.17 -7.45 11.80
N TYR A 220 12.88 -7.14 11.79
CA TYR A 220 12.41 -5.76 11.83
C TYR A 220 12.43 -5.21 13.27
N PRO A 221 12.94 -3.98 13.48
CA PRO A 221 12.86 -3.31 14.77
C PRO A 221 11.45 -2.77 15.07
N GLY A 222 10.61 -2.61 14.05
CA GLY A 222 9.25 -2.13 14.17
C GLY A 222 8.28 -2.84 13.24
N ARG A 223 6.97 -2.59 13.43
CA ARG A 223 5.92 -3.18 12.61
C ARG A 223 6.05 -2.72 11.15
N VAL A 224 5.89 -3.66 10.21
CA VAL A 224 5.81 -3.37 8.79
C VAL A 224 4.40 -2.82 8.48
N ARG A 225 4.32 -1.58 8.02
CA ARG A 225 3.06 -0.89 7.68
C ARG A 225 2.84 -0.75 6.17
N SER A 226 3.92 -0.72 5.42
CA SER A 226 3.89 -0.51 3.97
C SER A 226 4.70 -1.58 3.27
N ILE A 227 4.11 -2.18 2.23
CA ILE A 227 4.74 -3.18 1.37
C ILE A 227 4.44 -2.84 -0.09
N ALA A 228 5.42 -3.03 -0.97
CA ALA A 228 5.26 -2.78 -2.40
C ALA A 228 6.04 -3.81 -3.23
N TRP A 229 5.38 -4.43 -4.20
CA TRP A 229 6.06 -5.30 -5.15
C TRP A 229 6.86 -4.48 -6.17
N SER A 230 8.08 -4.87 -6.44
CA SER A 230 8.89 -4.29 -7.52
C SER A 230 8.27 -4.59 -8.89
N ALA A 231 8.64 -3.81 -9.89
CA ALA A 231 8.30 -4.08 -11.28
C ALA A 231 8.59 -5.55 -11.65
N GLY A 232 7.59 -6.25 -12.19
CA GLY A 232 7.67 -7.67 -12.50
C GLY A 232 7.66 -8.63 -11.29
N GLY A 233 7.44 -8.15 -10.06
CA GLY A 233 7.24 -8.98 -8.86
C GLY A 233 8.45 -9.78 -8.39
N LYS A 234 9.67 -9.37 -8.79
CA LYS A 234 10.90 -10.11 -8.45
C LYS A 234 11.39 -9.84 -7.02
N ALA A 235 10.91 -8.78 -6.40
CA ALA A 235 11.24 -8.42 -5.02
C ALA A 235 10.05 -7.73 -4.35
N LEU A 236 10.03 -7.75 -3.02
CA LEU A 236 9.06 -7.07 -2.18
C LEU A 236 9.79 -6.04 -1.31
N ALA A 237 9.53 -4.77 -1.53
CA ALA A 237 10.00 -3.68 -0.68
C ALA A 237 9.10 -3.55 0.55
N THR A 238 9.69 -3.27 1.72
CA THR A 238 8.96 -3.19 2.99
C THR A 238 9.51 -2.08 3.87
N SER A 239 8.62 -1.47 4.65
CA SER A 239 8.92 -0.50 5.71
C SER A 239 9.23 -1.18 7.04
N GLY A 240 9.38 -0.40 8.13
CA GLY A 240 9.47 -0.90 9.50
C GLY A 240 10.89 -1.01 10.06
N ALA A 241 11.92 -0.71 9.28
CA ALA A 241 13.32 -0.60 9.68
C ALA A 241 13.87 0.79 9.35
N ASP A 242 15.12 1.05 9.68
CA ASP A 242 15.88 2.26 9.35
C ASP A 242 16.43 2.26 7.91
N ALA A 243 16.04 1.25 7.13
CA ALA A 243 16.28 1.11 5.70
C ALA A 243 15.08 0.44 5.04
N VAL A 244 14.92 0.58 3.73
CA VAL A 244 13.98 -0.26 2.97
C VAL A 244 14.53 -1.68 2.92
N ILE A 245 13.74 -2.63 3.40
CA ILE A 245 14.11 -4.04 3.33
C ILE A 245 13.50 -4.66 2.07
N MET A 246 14.37 -5.16 1.19
CA MET A 246 13.99 -5.67 -0.13
C MET A 246 14.15 -7.19 -0.17
N TRP A 247 13.05 -7.93 -0.04
CA TRP A 247 13.04 -9.41 -0.05
C TRP A 247 13.05 -9.97 -1.46
N PRO A 248 13.95 -10.93 -1.80
CA PRO A 248 14.05 -11.49 -3.16
C PRO A 248 12.99 -12.57 -3.41
N PHE A 249 12.15 -12.38 -4.43
CA PHE A 249 11.10 -13.31 -4.85
C PHE A 249 11.29 -13.87 -6.26
N ALA A 250 12.43 -13.61 -6.92
CA ALA A 250 12.68 -14.06 -8.28
C ALA A 250 12.79 -15.60 -8.44
N SER A 251 13.02 -16.34 -7.36
CA SER A 251 13.11 -17.79 -7.42
C SER A 251 11.79 -18.49 -7.12
N LYS A 252 11.66 -19.77 -7.49
CA LYS A 252 10.50 -20.61 -7.17
C LYS A 252 10.23 -20.75 -5.66
N ASP A 253 11.26 -20.59 -4.83
CA ASP A 253 11.18 -20.73 -3.37
C ASP A 253 11.04 -19.35 -2.66
N GLY A 254 10.91 -18.27 -3.43
CA GLY A 254 10.81 -16.92 -2.90
C GLY A 254 12.05 -16.51 -2.08
N PRO A 255 11.88 -15.86 -0.92
CA PRO A 255 12.97 -15.38 -0.06
C PRO A 255 13.62 -16.49 0.79
N MET A 256 13.15 -17.73 0.75
CA MET A 256 13.62 -18.80 1.61
C MET A 256 15.13 -19.05 1.46
N GLY A 257 15.87 -18.98 2.59
CA GLY A 257 17.32 -19.17 2.62
C GLY A 257 18.12 -18.04 1.96
N LYS A 258 17.53 -16.87 1.75
CA LYS A 258 18.17 -15.70 1.18
C LYS A 258 18.10 -14.52 2.14
N GLU A 259 19.12 -13.68 2.10
CA GLU A 259 19.11 -12.41 2.80
C GLU A 259 18.43 -11.33 1.97
N PRO A 260 17.70 -10.41 2.60
CA PRO A 260 17.17 -9.23 1.93
C PRO A 260 18.28 -8.22 1.65
N ALA A 261 18.09 -7.40 0.61
CA ALA A 261 18.90 -6.19 0.45
C ALA A 261 18.35 -5.07 1.36
N MET A 262 19.26 -4.24 1.88
CA MET A 262 18.94 -3.04 2.63
C MET A 262 19.29 -1.83 1.77
N LEU A 263 18.31 -0.96 1.50
CA LEU A 263 18.45 0.19 0.62
C LEU A 263 18.09 1.47 1.38
N ALA A 264 18.76 2.57 1.03
CA ALA A 264 18.51 3.90 1.58
C ALA A 264 18.49 3.95 3.12
N PRO A 265 19.57 3.56 3.80
CA PRO A 265 19.63 3.59 5.26
C PRO A 265 19.68 5.04 5.77
N LEU A 266 18.79 5.36 6.71
CA LEU A 266 18.78 6.63 7.45
C LEU A 266 18.67 6.36 8.95
N LYS A 267 18.91 7.41 9.78
CA LYS A 267 18.64 7.32 11.22
C LYS A 267 17.15 7.34 11.56
N ALA A 268 16.29 7.55 10.57
CA ALA A 268 14.83 7.58 10.68
C ALA A 268 14.23 6.28 10.14
N ARG A 269 13.11 5.84 10.69
CA ARG A 269 12.42 4.62 10.24
C ARG A 269 11.67 4.87 8.93
N VAL A 270 11.73 3.91 8.01
CA VAL A 270 10.89 3.90 6.82
C VAL A 270 9.44 3.66 7.23
N THR A 271 8.55 4.56 6.84
CA THR A 271 7.10 4.49 7.10
C THR A 271 6.30 4.04 5.89
N ALA A 272 6.71 4.48 4.69
CA ALA A 272 6.02 4.19 3.44
C ALA A 272 7.00 3.81 2.33
N VAL A 273 6.61 2.89 1.45
CA VAL A 273 7.37 2.47 0.26
C VAL A 273 6.46 2.39 -0.95
N ALA A 274 6.95 2.83 -2.12
CA ALA A 274 6.25 2.69 -3.39
C ALA A 274 7.25 2.34 -4.50
N CYS A 275 7.07 1.20 -5.15
CA CYS A 275 7.89 0.80 -6.30
C CYS A 275 7.36 1.43 -7.59
N HIS A 276 8.25 1.92 -8.42
CA HIS A 276 7.91 2.40 -9.76
C HIS A 276 7.29 1.25 -10.58
N PRO A 277 6.25 1.51 -11.39
CA PRO A 277 5.52 0.45 -12.11
C PRO A 277 6.39 -0.35 -13.08
N ASP A 278 7.36 0.28 -13.76
CA ASP A 278 8.12 -0.34 -14.84
C ASP A 278 9.64 -0.35 -14.63
N GLN A 279 10.18 0.54 -13.78
CA GLN A 279 11.63 0.70 -13.61
C GLN A 279 12.11 0.11 -12.27
N ALA A 280 13.41 -0.19 -12.20
CA ALA A 280 14.08 -0.63 -10.99
C ALA A 280 14.35 0.55 -10.02
N ILE A 281 13.28 1.29 -9.70
CA ILE A 281 13.27 2.45 -8.81
C ILE A 281 12.19 2.24 -7.75
N LEU A 282 12.46 2.68 -6.55
CA LEU A 282 11.46 2.80 -5.48
C LEU A 282 11.53 4.17 -4.83
N ALA A 283 10.43 4.61 -4.25
CA ALA A 283 10.36 5.75 -3.35
C ALA A 283 10.17 5.25 -1.92
N ALA A 284 10.88 5.88 -0.98
CA ALA A 284 10.82 5.59 0.45
C ALA A 284 10.52 6.88 1.22
N GLY A 285 9.52 6.84 2.09
CA GLY A 285 9.18 7.90 3.03
C GLY A 285 9.54 7.48 4.45
N TYR A 286 9.98 8.46 5.24
CA TYR A 286 10.52 8.24 6.57
C TYR A 286 9.72 8.96 7.66
N GLU A 287 9.95 8.56 8.90
CA GLU A 287 9.27 9.13 10.07
C GLU A 287 9.67 10.60 10.37
N ASP A 288 10.76 11.09 9.79
CA ASP A 288 11.21 12.49 9.89
C ASP A 288 10.76 13.37 8.72
N GLY A 289 9.86 12.87 7.85
CA GLY A 289 9.37 13.57 6.67
C GLY A 289 10.26 13.47 5.44
N THR A 290 11.43 12.84 5.53
CA THR A 290 12.32 12.67 4.37
C THR A 290 11.68 11.73 3.33
N VAL A 291 11.85 12.06 2.04
CA VAL A 291 11.52 11.19 0.91
C VAL A 291 12.75 10.98 0.03
N LEU A 292 13.11 9.73 -0.19
CA LEU A 292 14.19 9.32 -1.11
C LEU A 292 13.63 8.53 -2.28
N MET A 293 14.17 8.73 -3.47
CA MET A 293 14.10 7.75 -4.56
C MET A 293 15.38 6.95 -4.58
N VAL A 294 15.26 5.64 -4.83
CA VAL A 294 16.38 4.70 -4.80
C VAL A 294 16.36 3.82 -6.03
N ARG A 295 17.49 3.77 -6.75
CA ARG A 295 17.67 2.79 -7.82
C ARG A 295 18.05 1.45 -7.21
N THR A 296 17.19 0.45 -7.39
CA THR A 296 17.33 -0.84 -6.69
C THR A 296 18.49 -1.71 -7.19
N ALA A 297 19.07 -1.37 -8.34
CA ALA A 297 20.18 -2.13 -8.95
C ALA A 297 21.53 -1.88 -8.25
N ASP A 298 21.77 -0.68 -7.77
CA ASP A 298 23.06 -0.25 -7.20
C ASP A 298 22.93 0.57 -5.90
N GLY A 299 21.68 0.82 -5.46
CA GLY A 299 21.40 1.59 -4.26
C GLY A 299 21.62 3.10 -4.40
N ALA A 300 21.78 3.64 -5.62
CA ALA A 300 21.96 5.08 -5.82
C ALA A 300 20.70 5.83 -5.36
N GLU A 301 20.92 6.88 -4.56
CA GLU A 301 19.87 7.63 -3.87
C GLU A 301 19.70 9.03 -4.47
N ILE A 302 18.46 9.50 -4.51
CA ILE A 302 18.07 10.85 -4.91
C ILE A 302 17.16 11.42 -3.83
N LEU A 303 17.54 12.57 -3.27
CA LEU A 303 16.71 13.27 -2.30
C LEU A 303 15.56 13.99 -3.02
N VAL A 304 14.32 13.57 -2.69
CA VAL A 304 13.09 14.16 -3.22
C VAL A 304 12.57 15.25 -2.30
N HIS A 305 12.50 14.94 -0.99
CA HIS A 305 11.99 15.88 -0.01
C HIS A 305 12.73 15.70 1.32
N ARG A 306 13.04 16.81 1.95
CA ARG A 306 13.57 16.83 3.30
C ARG A 306 12.79 17.85 4.11
N ASN A 307 11.96 17.36 4.97
CA ASN A 307 11.29 18.17 5.97
C ASN A 307 11.70 17.64 7.35
N GLY A 308 11.96 18.45 8.31
CA GLY A 308 12.14 18.02 9.70
C GLY A 308 10.79 17.86 10.44
N GLY A 309 9.73 17.51 9.71
CA GLY A 309 8.35 17.53 10.14
C GLY A 309 7.73 16.17 10.46
N ALA A 310 6.46 16.00 10.08
CA ALA A 310 5.69 14.80 10.34
C ALA A 310 6.12 13.62 9.46
N ALA A 311 5.84 12.40 9.93
CA ALA A 311 6.12 11.17 9.20
C ALA A 311 5.41 11.13 7.85
N ILE A 312 6.06 10.58 6.84
CA ILE A 312 5.41 10.33 5.55
C ILE A 312 4.35 9.23 5.73
N ALA A 313 3.09 9.62 5.52
CA ALA A 313 1.95 8.73 5.64
C ALA A 313 1.84 7.77 4.46
N ALA A 314 2.03 8.28 3.24
CA ALA A 314 1.89 7.49 2.02
C ALA A 314 2.69 8.07 0.84
N LEU A 315 2.97 7.18 -0.13
CA LEU A 315 3.63 7.45 -1.41
C LEU A 315 2.87 6.70 -2.50
N ALA A 316 2.78 7.30 -3.68
CA ALA A 316 2.24 6.61 -4.86
C ALA A 316 2.91 7.09 -6.15
N TRP A 317 3.01 6.20 -7.12
CA TRP A 317 3.33 6.51 -8.52
C TRP A 317 2.05 6.50 -9.34
N ASN A 318 1.95 7.37 -10.34
CA ASN A 318 0.93 7.19 -11.38
C ASN A 318 1.25 5.93 -12.22
N ALA A 319 0.27 5.45 -12.99
CA ALA A 319 0.42 4.22 -13.77
C ALA A 319 1.54 4.29 -14.83
N LYS A 320 1.93 5.48 -15.29
CA LYS A 320 3.03 5.69 -16.24
C LYS A 320 4.40 5.78 -15.57
N GLY A 321 4.45 5.93 -14.25
CA GLY A 321 5.69 6.18 -13.52
C GLY A 321 6.30 7.57 -13.73
N THR A 322 5.57 8.50 -14.32
CA THR A 322 6.04 9.86 -14.60
C THR A 322 5.77 10.85 -13.48
N LEU A 323 4.90 10.50 -12.54
CA LEU A 323 4.55 11.32 -11.37
C LEU A 323 4.71 10.50 -10.09
N LEU A 324 5.41 11.06 -9.12
CA LEU A 324 5.47 10.60 -7.74
C LEU A 324 4.70 11.59 -6.86
N ALA A 325 3.73 11.10 -6.11
CA ALA A 325 3.03 11.84 -5.08
C ALA A 325 3.41 11.31 -3.70
N PHE A 326 3.55 12.20 -2.72
CA PHE A 326 3.75 11.84 -1.32
C PHE A 326 2.98 12.78 -0.40
N ALA A 327 2.65 12.31 0.79
CA ALA A 327 2.08 13.14 1.83
C ALA A 327 2.57 12.72 3.22
N ALA A 328 2.74 13.70 4.09
CA ALA A 328 2.99 13.54 5.52
C ALA A 328 1.67 13.47 6.30
N GLU A 329 1.75 12.95 7.53
CA GLU A 329 0.59 12.77 8.41
C GLU A 329 -0.10 14.11 8.78
N ASP A 330 0.61 15.23 8.75
CA ASP A 330 0.10 16.58 9.06
C ASP A 330 -0.54 17.29 7.86
N GLY A 331 -0.49 16.70 6.66
CA GLY A 331 -1.08 17.26 5.44
C GLY A 331 -0.12 18.05 4.57
N GLU A 332 1.18 18.11 4.89
CA GLU A 332 2.19 18.50 3.91
C GLU A 332 2.31 17.43 2.84
N ALA A 333 2.37 17.84 1.58
CA ALA A 333 2.41 16.92 0.45
C ALA A 333 3.28 17.47 -0.68
N GLY A 334 3.63 16.60 -1.62
CA GLY A 334 4.40 16.99 -2.78
C GLY A 334 4.14 16.13 -4.01
N LEU A 335 4.36 16.74 -5.16
CA LEU A 335 4.34 16.11 -6.48
C LEU A 335 5.70 16.31 -7.15
N LEU A 336 6.27 15.23 -7.66
CA LEU A 336 7.48 15.26 -8.48
C LEU A 336 7.16 14.68 -9.86
N GLU A 337 7.39 15.47 -10.90
CA GLU A 337 7.38 15.02 -12.30
C GLU A 337 8.79 14.60 -12.72
N LEU A 338 8.91 13.44 -13.41
CA LEU A 338 10.18 12.84 -13.85
C LEU A 338 10.41 12.99 -15.36
#